data_4fd6d191dcb56a69cf9a078f7b98993f
#
_entry.id   4fd6d191dcb56a69cf9a078f7b98993f
#
_cell.length_a   1.000
_cell.length_b   1.000
_cell.length_c   1.000
_cell.angle_alpha   90.00
_cell.angle_beta   90.00
_cell.angle_gamma   90.00
#
_symmetry.space_group_name_H-M   'P 1'
#
loop_
_entity.id
_entity.type
_entity.pdbx_description
1 polymer ?
#
loop_
_entity_poly.entity_id
_entity_poly.type
_entity_poly.pdbx_seq_one_letter_code
_entity_poly.pdbx_strand_id
1 'polypeptide(L)'
;MKEKGRLLFFILPSVAIASFILLVFVGALSYEGGNRLDHNSIGYSFSNNYLSDLGRIKTVAGHNNSIPFYCFNSSLIILSVVFSFYFLFLPSIYDESPKVQNIARIGSIFGFLASICFAGVGYTPADLFIDAHIFFADWLFRLMNLTIISYALAYVMMKRSYFIFSFIFAIVALVVSSHIIISDFGLAKYF
;
A
#
# COMPACT_ATOMS: atom_id res chain seq x y z
N MET A 1 24.77 -12.33 -2.41
CA MET A 1 23.37 -12.70 -2.69
C MET A 1 23.31 -13.29 -4.08
N LYS A 2 22.76 -14.49 -4.26
CA LYS A 2 22.65 -15.14 -5.58
C LYS A 2 21.74 -14.28 -6.48
N GLU A 3 21.92 -14.31 -7.81
CA GLU A 3 21.14 -13.51 -8.77
C GLU A 3 19.62 -13.56 -8.55
N LYS A 4 19.08 -14.76 -8.25
CA LYS A 4 17.64 -14.94 -7.93
C LYS A 4 17.18 -14.12 -6.72
N GLY A 5 18.02 -13.99 -5.70
CA GLY A 5 17.69 -13.15 -4.53
C GLY A 5 17.68 -11.66 -4.86
N ARG A 6 18.58 -11.19 -5.72
CA ARG A 6 18.59 -9.81 -6.20
C ARG A 6 17.34 -9.48 -7.01
N LEU A 7 16.91 -10.39 -7.89
CA LEU A 7 15.69 -10.21 -8.67
C LEU A 7 14.47 -10.10 -7.75
N LEU A 8 14.27 -11.06 -6.84
CA LEU A 8 13.07 -11.14 -6.00
C LEU A 8 12.99 -10.04 -4.94
N PHE A 9 14.10 -9.69 -4.27
CA PHE A 9 14.07 -8.79 -3.13
C PHE A 9 14.36 -7.32 -3.45
N PHE A 10 14.89 -7.03 -4.66
CA PHE A 10 15.20 -5.66 -5.05
C PHE A 10 14.56 -5.26 -6.37
N ILE A 11 14.78 -6.00 -7.45
CA ILE A 11 14.36 -5.57 -8.79
C ILE A 11 12.84 -5.58 -8.91
N LEU A 12 12.20 -6.72 -8.65
CA LEU A 12 10.74 -6.83 -8.80
C LEU A 12 9.95 -5.86 -7.91
N PRO A 13 10.23 -5.72 -6.59
CA PRO A 13 9.55 -4.72 -5.77
C PRO A 13 9.79 -3.29 -6.24
N SER A 14 11.02 -2.95 -6.65
CA SER A 14 11.34 -1.61 -7.15
C SER A 14 10.59 -1.29 -8.45
N VAL A 15 10.53 -2.24 -9.38
CA VAL A 15 9.77 -2.09 -10.64
C VAL A 15 8.28 -1.97 -10.35
N ALA A 16 7.73 -2.77 -9.44
CA ALA A 16 6.31 -2.69 -9.07
C ALA A 16 5.95 -1.33 -8.47
N ILE A 17 6.78 -0.82 -7.55
CA ILE A 17 6.59 0.51 -6.95
C ILE A 17 6.70 1.60 -8.02
N ALA A 18 7.74 1.55 -8.87
CA ALA A 18 7.91 2.52 -9.94
C ALA A 18 6.74 2.50 -10.93
N SER A 19 6.24 1.30 -11.27
CA SER A 19 5.04 1.14 -12.12
C SER A 19 3.80 1.72 -11.45
N PHE A 20 3.60 1.51 -10.14
CA PHE A 20 2.50 2.10 -9.39
C PHE A 20 2.55 3.64 -9.47
N ILE A 21 3.71 4.24 -9.16
CA ILE A 21 3.88 5.69 -9.18
C ILE A 21 3.59 6.24 -10.59
N LEU A 22 4.14 5.61 -11.63
CA LEU A 22 3.94 6.03 -13.01
C LEU A 22 2.47 5.94 -13.43
N LEU A 23 1.81 4.81 -13.15
CA LEU A 23 0.42 4.59 -13.54
C LEU A 23 -0.54 5.50 -12.77
N VAL A 24 -0.30 5.74 -11.47
CA VAL A 24 -1.06 6.73 -10.69
C VAL A 24 -0.88 8.13 -11.27
N PHE A 25 0.33 8.50 -11.65
CA PHE A 25 0.59 9.81 -12.27
C PHE A 25 -0.13 9.96 -13.62
N VAL A 26 -0.06 8.95 -14.48
CA VAL A 26 -0.81 8.93 -15.76
C VAL A 26 -2.31 9.01 -15.51
N GLY A 27 -2.83 8.25 -14.53
CA GLY A 27 -4.23 8.31 -14.13
C GLY A 27 -4.63 9.71 -13.66
N ALA A 28 -3.84 10.33 -12.80
CA ALA A 28 -4.11 11.68 -12.29
C ALA A 28 -4.13 12.75 -13.40
N LEU A 29 -3.22 12.66 -14.36
CA LEU A 29 -3.20 13.56 -15.53
C LEU A 29 -4.41 13.37 -16.47
N SER A 30 -5.01 12.18 -16.46
CA SER A 30 -6.14 11.84 -17.31
C SER A 30 -7.50 11.96 -16.61
N TYR A 31 -7.50 12.35 -15.32
CA TYR A 31 -8.73 12.50 -14.54
C TYR A 31 -9.46 13.77 -14.92
N GLU A 32 -10.73 13.65 -15.38
CA GLU A 32 -11.46 14.78 -15.94
C GLU A 32 -11.94 15.79 -14.89
N GLY A 33 -12.23 15.32 -13.65
CA GLY A 33 -12.55 16.27 -12.58
C GLY A 33 -13.55 15.76 -11.55
N GLY A 34 -13.88 16.68 -10.63
CA GLY A 34 -14.67 16.47 -9.44
C GLY A 34 -13.84 15.99 -8.24
N ASN A 35 -14.11 16.57 -7.09
CA ASN A 35 -13.54 16.16 -5.82
C ASN A 35 -14.57 16.31 -4.68
N ARG A 36 -14.20 15.98 -3.45
CA ARG A 36 -15.09 16.00 -2.28
C ARG A 36 -15.67 17.38 -1.97
N LEU A 37 -14.96 18.46 -2.31
CA LEU A 37 -15.34 19.83 -1.97
C LEU A 37 -16.05 20.52 -3.13
N ASP A 38 -15.71 20.15 -4.36
CA ASP A 38 -16.25 20.76 -5.57
C ASP A 38 -16.40 19.72 -6.69
N HIS A 39 -17.65 19.35 -6.98
CA HIS A 39 -18.00 18.41 -8.06
C HIS A 39 -17.70 18.98 -9.46
N ASN A 40 -17.57 20.30 -9.61
CA ASN A 40 -17.28 20.94 -10.88
C ASN A 40 -15.79 21.26 -11.07
N SER A 41 -14.93 20.86 -10.12
CA SER A 41 -13.48 21.06 -10.23
C SER A 41 -12.92 20.33 -11.45
N ILE A 42 -11.92 20.91 -12.11
CA ILE A 42 -11.24 20.33 -13.27
C ILE A 42 -10.00 19.58 -12.82
N GLY A 43 -9.82 18.36 -13.35
CA GLY A 43 -8.64 17.56 -13.10
C GLY A 43 -8.59 16.93 -11.71
N TYR A 44 -7.50 16.23 -11.41
CA TYR A 44 -7.24 15.56 -10.14
C TYR A 44 -6.50 16.49 -9.17
N SER A 45 -7.00 16.56 -7.94
CA SER A 45 -6.38 17.32 -6.85
C SER A 45 -5.87 16.38 -5.76
N PHE A 46 -4.56 16.30 -5.57
CA PHE A 46 -3.95 15.45 -4.51
C PHE A 46 -4.37 15.84 -3.08
N SER A 47 -4.86 17.07 -2.86
CA SER A 47 -5.35 17.55 -1.56
C SER A 47 -6.83 17.27 -1.34
N ASN A 48 -7.64 17.21 -2.41
CA ASN A 48 -9.10 17.17 -2.32
C ASN A 48 -9.74 15.90 -2.85
N ASN A 49 -9.01 15.07 -3.61
CA ASN A 49 -9.43 13.73 -4.01
C ASN A 49 -8.81 12.67 -3.12
N TYR A 50 -9.52 11.56 -2.93
CA TYR A 50 -8.87 10.33 -2.49
C TYR A 50 -8.06 9.73 -3.64
N LEU A 51 -6.95 9.07 -3.32
CA LEU A 51 -6.16 8.38 -4.34
C LEU A 51 -7.01 7.32 -5.08
N SER A 52 -7.92 6.68 -4.37
CA SER A 52 -8.85 5.70 -4.90
C SER A 52 -9.96 6.28 -5.80
N ASP A 53 -10.12 7.60 -5.86
CA ASP A 53 -11.01 8.22 -6.87
C ASP A 53 -10.53 7.90 -8.29
N LEU A 54 -9.22 7.69 -8.49
CA LEU A 54 -8.66 7.21 -9.75
C LEU A 54 -9.19 5.82 -10.12
N GLY A 55 -9.49 4.98 -9.13
CA GLY A 55 -9.99 3.61 -9.32
C GLY A 55 -11.50 3.49 -9.51
N ARG A 56 -12.24 4.58 -9.53
CA ARG A 56 -13.70 4.60 -9.79
C ARG A 56 -13.98 4.40 -11.27
N ILE A 57 -15.17 3.84 -11.62
CA ILE A 57 -15.62 3.74 -13.00
C ILE A 57 -15.99 5.13 -13.55
N LYS A 58 -16.61 5.97 -12.71
CA LYS A 58 -16.89 7.37 -13.03
C LYS A 58 -16.14 8.28 -12.08
N THR A 59 -15.70 9.45 -12.58
CA THR A 59 -15.13 10.50 -11.73
C THR A 59 -16.16 10.98 -10.71
N VAL A 60 -15.73 11.76 -9.72
CA VAL A 60 -16.66 12.36 -8.76
C VAL A 60 -17.64 13.32 -9.46
N ALA A 61 -17.25 13.95 -10.57
CA ALA A 61 -18.13 14.75 -11.43
C ALA A 61 -19.08 13.92 -12.29
N GLY A 62 -18.95 12.59 -12.31
CA GLY A 62 -19.78 11.68 -13.11
C GLY A 62 -19.30 11.43 -14.54
N HIS A 63 -18.13 11.95 -14.92
CA HIS A 63 -17.51 11.75 -16.22
C HIS A 63 -16.90 10.34 -16.36
N ASN A 64 -16.55 9.95 -17.60
CA ASN A 64 -15.85 8.70 -17.84
C ASN A 64 -14.46 8.71 -17.20
N ASN A 65 -14.11 7.63 -16.50
CA ASN A 65 -12.84 7.51 -15.77
C ASN A 65 -11.99 6.32 -16.27
N SER A 66 -12.15 5.89 -17.51
CA SER A 66 -11.56 4.63 -18.00
C SER A 66 -10.03 4.60 -17.88
N ILE A 67 -9.33 5.65 -18.30
CA ILE A 67 -7.86 5.67 -18.24
C ILE A 67 -7.37 5.64 -16.78
N PRO A 68 -7.80 6.55 -15.87
CA PRO A 68 -7.44 6.47 -14.46
C PRO A 68 -7.80 5.12 -13.83
N PHE A 69 -9.01 4.60 -14.11
CA PHE A 69 -9.49 3.31 -13.63
C PHE A 69 -8.52 2.17 -13.93
N TYR A 70 -8.17 1.99 -15.20
CA TYR A 70 -7.25 0.92 -15.58
C TYR A 70 -5.83 1.15 -15.04
N CYS A 71 -5.33 2.38 -15.05
CA CYS A 71 -4.03 2.71 -14.50
C CYS A 71 -3.94 2.40 -13.01
N PHE A 72 -4.86 2.89 -12.20
CA PHE A 72 -4.84 2.71 -10.76
C PHE A 72 -5.06 1.24 -10.37
N ASN A 73 -6.14 0.62 -10.84
CA ASN A 73 -6.49 -0.72 -10.42
C ASN A 73 -5.47 -1.77 -10.91
N SER A 74 -4.97 -1.69 -12.14
CA SER A 74 -3.92 -2.60 -12.59
C SER A 74 -2.60 -2.42 -11.81
N SER A 75 -2.27 -1.20 -11.40
CA SER A 75 -1.08 -0.96 -10.58
C SER A 75 -1.17 -1.64 -9.21
N LEU A 76 -2.35 -1.64 -8.58
CA LEU A 76 -2.60 -2.35 -7.33
C LEU A 76 -2.51 -3.88 -7.49
N ILE A 77 -3.00 -4.43 -8.60
CA ILE A 77 -2.87 -5.86 -8.90
C ILE A 77 -1.39 -6.24 -9.09
N ILE A 78 -0.59 -5.42 -9.78
CA ILE A 78 0.86 -5.64 -9.92
C ILE A 78 1.53 -5.64 -8.54
N LEU A 79 1.22 -4.65 -7.67
CA LEU A 79 1.74 -4.62 -6.30
C LEU A 79 1.33 -5.87 -5.52
N SER A 80 0.06 -6.27 -5.60
CA SER A 80 -0.45 -7.47 -4.93
C SER A 80 0.36 -8.71 -5.29
N VAL A 81 0.53 -8.98 -6.57
CA VAL A 81 1.25 -10.17 -7.04
C VAL A 81 2.72 -10.13 -6.61
N VAL A 82 3.41 -9.02 -6.85
CA VAL A 82 4.83 -8.91 -6.55
C VAL A 82 5.10 -8.99 -5.05
N PHE A 83 4.32 -8.26 -4.22
CA PHE A 83 4.50 -8.28 -2.76
C PHE A 83 4.03 -9.58 -2.13
N SER A 84 3.08 -10.32 -2.71
CA SER A 84 2.76 -11.68 -2.25
C SER A 84 3.97 -12.59 -2.34
N PHE A 85 4.66 -12.63 -3.48
CA PHE A 85 5.90 -13.41 -3.61
C PHE A 85 7.02 -12.86 -2.73
N TYR A 86 7.15 -11.53 -2.64
CA TYR A 86 8.14 -10.90 -1.79
C TYR A 86 8.03 -11.38 -0.33
N PHE A 87 6.84 -11.28 0.27
CA PHE A 87 6.63 -11.66 1.65
C PHE A 87 6.69 -13.18 1.89
N LEU A 88 6.34 -14.00 0.92
CA LEU A 88 6.52 -15.46 1.04
C LEU A 88 7.99 -15.86 1.23
N PHE A 89 8.91 -15.16 0.58
CA PHE A 89 10.33 -15.51 0.60
C PHE A 89 11.18 -14.63 1.52
N LEU A 90 10.70 -13.46 1.93
CA LEU A 90 11.45 -12.49 2.73
C LEU A 90 12.00 -13.06 4.06
N PRO A 91 11.29 -13.95 4.82
CA PRO A 91 11.83 -14.50 6.04
C PRO A 91 13.12 -15.32 5.86
N SER A 92 13.39 -15.79 4.65
CA SER A 92 14.60 -16.57 4.36
C SER A 92 15.91 -15.80 4.48
N ILE A 93 15.85 -14.45 4.48
CA ILE A 93 17.04 -13.61 4.68
C ILE A 93 17.26 -13.22 6.15
N TYR A 94 16.32 -13.59 7.05
CA TYR A 94 16.39 -13.32 8.49
C TYR A 94 16.75 -14.61 9.24
N ASP A 95 17.91 -15.20 8.94
CA ASP A 95 18.32 -16.53 9.40
C ASP A 95 19.33 -16.51 10.56
N GLU A 96 19.65 -15.35 11.15
CA GLU A 96 20.64 -15.23 12.24
C GLU A 96 20.26 -16.01 13.50
N SER A 97 18.97 -16.13 13.81
CA SER A 97 18.47 -16.92 14.92
C SER A 97 17.01 -17.37 14.71
N PRO A 98 16.58 -18.48 15.35
CA PRO A 98 15.18 -18.92 15.29
C PRO A 98 14.19 -17.87 15.75
N LYS A 99 14.53 -17.03 16.73
CA LYS A 99 13.67 -15.95 17.24
C LYS A 99 13.46 -14.87 16.16
N VAL A 100 14.54 -14.39 15.56
CA VAL A 100 14.51 -13.39 14.50
C VAL A 100 13.70 -13.91 13.30
N GLN A 101 13.97 -15.15 12.89
CA GLN A 101 13.25 -15.76 11.76
C GLN A 101 11.76 -15.94 12.04
N ASN A 102 11.36 -16.32 13.26
CA ASN A 102 9.95 -16.47 13.61
C ASN A 102 9.22 -15.10 13.60
N ILE A 103 9.84 -14.03 14.09
CA ILE A 103 9.27 -12.69 14.02
C ILE A 103 9.14 -12.24 12.55
N ALA A 104 10.15 -12.49 11.73
CA ALA A 104 10.09 -12.20 10.30
C ALA A 104 8.98 -13.00 9.58
N ARG A 105 8.75 -14.28 9.96
CA ARG A 105 7.63 -15.08 9.44
C ARG A 105 6.27 -14.48 9.82
N ILE A 106 6.09 -14.04 11.07
CA ILE A 106 4.86 -13.36 11.51
C ILE A 106 4.64 -12.09 10.68
N GLY A 107 5.66 -11.26 10.54
CA GLY A 107 5.59 -10.06 9.69
C GLY A 107 5.25 -10.40 8.24
N SER A 108 5.80 -11.49 7.70
CA SER A 108 5.48 -11.94 6.35
C SER A 108 4.04 -12.43 6.19
N ILE A 109 3.45 -13.07 7.19
CA ILE A 109 2.03 -13.45 7.15
C ILE A 109 1.17 -12.18 7.02
N PHE A 110 1.42 -11.17 7.84
CA PHE A 110 0.71 -9.90 7.74
C PHE A 110 0.94 -9.20 6.39
N GLY A 111 2.18 -9.18 5.91
CA GLY A 111 2.52 -8.59 4.61
C GLY A 111 1.87 -9.32 3.43
N PHE A 112 1.78 -10.63 3.47
CA PHE A 112 1.08 -11.44 2.47
C PHE A 112 -0.43 -11.13 2.46
N LEU A 113 -1.07 -11.06 3.63
CA LEU A 113 -2.47 -10.69 3.76
C LEU A 113 -2.71 -9.25 3.28
N ALA A 114 -1.81 -8.31 3.61
CA ALA A 114 -1.86 -6.95 3.07
C ALA A 114 -1.74 -6.91 1.54
N SER A 115 -0.92 -7.80 0.97
CA SER A 115 -0.80 -7.93 -0.50
C SER A 115 -2.12 -8.37 -1.15
N ILE A 116 -2.89 -9.24 -0.50
CA ILE A 116 -4.24 -9.61 -0.95
C ILE A 116 -5.18 -8.39 -0.88
N CYS A 117 -5.05 -7.55 0.15
CA CYS A 117 -5.85 -6.34 0.27
C CYS A 117 -5.57 -5.34 -0.86
N PHE A 118 -4.34 -5.23 -1.40
CA PHE A 118 -4.09 -4.44 -2.62
C PHE A 118 -4.98 -4.88 -3.78
N ALA A 119 -5.06 -6.19 -4.02
CA ALA A 119 -5.97 -6.71 -5.04
C ALA A 119 -7.44 -6.42 -4.70
N GLY A 120 -7.83 -6.58 -3.44
CA GLY A 120 -9.16 -6.28 -2.95
C GLY A 120 -9.57 -4.84 -3.29
N VAL A 121 -8.72 -3.85 -2.96
CA VAL A 121 -8.97 -2.43 -3.33
C VAL A 121 -9.09 -2.27 -4.84
N GLY A 122 -8.19 -2.90 -5.62
CA GLY A 122 -8.20 -2.79 -7.08
C GLY A 122 -9.40 -3.45 -7.76
N TYR A 123 -10.02 -4.45 -7.14
CA TYR A 123 -11.22 -5.14 -7.68
C TYR A 123 -12.54 -4.57 -7.15
N THR A 124 -12.52 -3.64 -6.21
CA THR A 124 -13.72 -3.04 -5.62
C THR A 124 -13.77 -1.52 -5.87
N PRO A 125 -14.12 -1.07 -7.09
CA PRO A 125 -14.31 0.36 -7.37
C PRO A 125 -15.22 1.02 -6.34
N ALA A 126 -14.80 2.16 -5.77
CA ALA A 126 -15.49 2.79 -4.65
C ALA A 126 -16.89 3.32 -4.99
N ASP A 127 -17.16 3.56 -6.26
CA ASP A 127 -18.50 3.97 -6.75
C ASP A 127 -19.49 2.82 -6.94
N LEU A 128 -19.00 1.56 -6.92
CA LEU A 128 -19.86 0.37 -7.02
C LEU A 128 -19.91 -0.47 -5.75
N PHE A 129 -18.77 -0.57 -5.03
CA PHE A 129 -18.60 -1.50 -3.92
C PHE A 129 -17.95 -0.80 -2.72
N ILE A 130 -18.54 0.32 -2.26
CA ILE A 130 -17.93 1.20 -1.26
C ILE A 130 -17.55 0.47 0.04
N ASP A 131 -18.43 -0.39 0.56
CA ASP A 131 -18.18 -1.09 1.84
C ASP A 131 -17.02 -2.08 1.72
N ALA A 132 -16.97 -2.85 0.63
CA ALA A 132 -15.86 -3.76 0.35
C ALA A 132 -14.57 -3.01 0.09
N HIS A 133 -14.62 -1.88 -0.62
CA HIS A 133 -13.47 -1.01 -0.88
C HIS A 133 -12.88 -0.50 0.44
N ILE A 134 -13.71 0.05 1.30
CA ILE A 134 -13.29 0.55 2.64
C ILE A 134 -12.70 -0.59 3.46
N PHE A 135 -13.36 -1.76 3.49
CA PHE A 135 -12.85 -2.93 4.21
C PHE A 135 -11.42 -3.28 3.77
N PHE A 136 -11.19 -3.45 2.46
CA PHE A 136 -9.85 -3.81 1.97
C PHE A 136 -8.82 -2.70 2.19
N ALA A 137 -9.20 -1.43 2.02
CA ALA A 137 -8.31 -0.30 2.27
C ALA A 137 -7.90 -0.21 3.75
N ASP A 138 -8.84 -0.33 4.66
CA ASP A 138 -8.60 -0.31 6.09
C ASP A 138 -7.69 -1.46 6.56
N TRP A 139 -7.99 -2.68 6.11
CA TRP A 139 -7.17 -3.83 6.45
C TRP A 139 -5.78 -3.77 5.81
N LEU A 140 -5.64 -3.19 4.62
CA LEU A 140 -4.35 -2.94 4.01
C LEU A 140 -3.43 -2.15 4.95
N PHE A 141 -3.89 -1.00 5.46
CA PHE A 141 -3.08 -0.17 6.36
C PHE A 141 -2.78 -0.87 7.69
N ARG A 142 -3.74 -1.55 8.30
CA ARG A 142 -3.55 -2.27 9.57
C ARG A 142 -2.53 -3.41 9.43
N LEU A 143 -2.68 -4.24 8.39
CA LEU A 143 -1.77 -5.36 8.13
C LEU A 143 -0.36 -4.89 7.75
N MET A 144 -0.24 -3.84 6.93
CA MET A 144 1.06 -3.24 6.62
C MET A 144 1.73 -2.66 7.86
N ASN A 145 0.98 -2.04 8.77
CA ASN A 145 1.54 -1.54 10.03
C ASN A 145 2.10 -2.69 10.89
N LEU A 146 1.35 -3.78 11.06
CA LEU A 146 1.81 -4.98 11.77
C LEU A 146 3.03 -5.60 11.10
N THR A 147 3.10 -5.59 9.77
CA THR A 147 4.25 -6.01 8.98
C THR A 147 5.49 -5.18 9.32
N ILE A 148 5.35 -3.85 9.26
CA ILE A 148 6.44 -2.91 9.53
C ILE A 148 6.96 -3.07 10.95
N ILE A 149 6.08 -3.16 11.95
CA ILE A 149 6.45 -3.36 13.36
C ILE A 149 7.18 -4.70 13.53
N SER A 150 6.70 -5.78 12.94
CA SER A 150 7.33 -7.10 13.03
C SER A 150 8.73 -7.10 12.43
N TYR A 151 8.91 -6.50 11.25
CA TYR A 151 10.24 -6.39 10.63
C TYR A 151 11.16 -5.41 11.33
N ALA A 152 10.65 -4.31 11.89
CA ALA A 152 11.41 -3.42 12.75
C ALA A 152 11.97 -4.18 13.96
N LEU A 153 11.12 -4.98 14.63
CA LEU A 153 11.54 -5.80 15.78
C LEU A 153 12.56 -6.88 15.38
N ALA A 154 12.30 -7.61 14.29
CA ALA A 154 13.25 -8.60 13.78
C ALA A 154 14.60 -7.95 13.49
N TYR A 155 14.61 -6.79 12.86
CA TYR A 155 15.82 -6.05 12.50
C TYR A 155 16.61 -5.57 13.73
N VAL A 156 15.94 -5.02 14.75
CA VAL A 156 16.58 -4.59 16.01
C VAL A 156 17.24 -5.77 16.74
N MET A 157 16.66 -6.97 16.61
CA MET A 157 17.19 -8.18 17.27
C MET A 157 18.35 -8.83 16.52
N MET A 158 18.65 -8.41 15.30
CA MET A 158 19.82 -8.89 14.55
C MET A 158 21.11 -8.36 15.17
N LYS A 159 22.16 -9.18 15.18
CA LYS A 159 23.50 -8.81 15.70
C LYS A 159 24.10 -7.60 14.98
N ARG A 160 23.79 -7.44 13.69
CA ARG A 160 24.25 -6.36 12.83
C ARG A 160 23.10 -5.42 12.48
N SER A 161 22.47 -4.83 13.53
CA SER A 161 21.43 -3.83 13.27
C SER A 161 22.07 -2.44 13.06
N TYR A 162 21.54 -1.72 12.08
CA TYR A 162 21.88 -0.32 11.86
C TYR A 162 20.77 0.55 12.42
N PHE A 163 21.06 1.34 13.41
CA PHE A 163 20.10 2.19 14.13
C PHE A 163 19.23 3.04 13.18
N ILE A 164 19.82 3.54 12.09
CA ILE A 164 19.11 4.37 11.12
C ILE A 164 17.90 3.67 10.49
N PHE A 165 18.03 2.38 10.14
CA PHE A 165 16.92 1.64 9.54
C PHE A 165 15.82 1.33 10.56
N SER A 166 16.19 0.97 11.80
CA SER A 166 15.22 0.77 12.89
C SER A 166 14.42 2.05 13.15
N PHE A 167 15.10 3.20 13.12
CA PHE A 167 14.49 4.51 13.30
C PHE A 167 13.53 4.86 12.17
N ILE A 168 13.90 4.60 10.91
CA ILE A 168 13.02 4.78 9.74
C ILE A 168 11.76 3.91 9.88
N PHE A 169 11.91 2.63 10.20
CA PHE A 169 10.76 1.73 10.41
C PHE A 169 9.85 2.23 11.54
N ALA A 170 10.41 2.71 12.65
CA ALA A 170 9.62 3.26 13.75
C ALA A 170 8.83 4.50 13.33
N ILE A 171 9.43 5.42 12.58
CA ILE A 171 8.72 6.60 12.05
C ILE A 171 7.57 6.18 11.13
N VAL A 172 7.82 5.27 10.18
CA VAL A 172 6.78 4.80 9.26
C VAL A 172 5.65 4.12 10.02
N ALA A 173 5.95 3.28 11.01
CA ALA A 173 4.95 2.65 11.86
C ALA A 173 4.11 3.68 12.62
N LEU A 174 4.73 4.73 13.18
CA LEU A 174 4.04 5.81 13.87
C LEU A 174 3.09 6.58 12.93
N VAL A 175 3.55 6.92 11.73
CA VAL A 175 2.73 7.62 10.72
C VAL A 175 1.51 6.78 10.33
N VAL A 176 1.71 5.50 10.05
CA VAL A 176 0.59 4.60 9.68
C VAL A 176 -0.35 4.39 10.87
N SER A 177 0.17 4.22 12.09
CA SER A 177 -0.65 4.11 13.30
C SER A 177 -1.48 5.37 13.54
N SER A 178 -0.90 6.55 13.35
CA SER A 178 -1.60 7.83 13.48
C SER A 178 -2.74 7.93 12.47
N HIS A 179 -2.51 7.54 11.22
CA HIS A 179 -3.55 7.49 10.19
C HIS A 179 -4.70 6.57 10.59
N ILE A 180 -4.41 5.35 11.08
CA ILE A 180 -5.43 4.39 11.54
C ILE A 180 -6.25 4.99 12.70
N ILE A 181 -5.60 5.59 13.70
CA ILE A 181 -6.27 6.20 14.83
C ILE A 181 -7.18 7.34 14.37
N ILE A 182 -6.70 8.24 13.51
CA ILE A 182 -7.49 9.36 12.97
C ILE A 182 -8.72 8.83 12.22
N SER A 183 -8.57 7.78 11.44
CA SER A 183 -9.66 7.13 10.71
C SER A 183 -10.68 6.49 11.65
N ASP A 184 -10.24 5.67 12.62
CA ASP A 184 -11.11 4.90 13.51
C ASP A 184 -11.92 5.79 14.46
N PHE A 185 -11.32 6.85 14.98
CA PHE A 185 -12.01 7.80 15.88
C PHE A 185 -12.79 8.89 15.14
N GLY A 186 -12.83 8.85 13.80
CA GLY A 186 -13.54 9.83 13.00
C GLY A 186 -12.97 11.25 13.09
N LEU A 187 -11.73 11.39 13.57
CA LEU A 187 -11.07 12.70 13.74
C LEU A 187 -10.82 13.39 12.40
N ALA A 188 -10.80 12.63 11.30
CA ALA A 188 -10.69 13.18 9.93
C ALA A 188 -11.85 14.12 9.54
N LYS A 189 -12.93 14.16 10.33
CA LYS A 189 -14.03 15.14 10.13
C LYS A 189 -13.68 16.53 10.61
N TYR A 190 -12.60 16.70 11.37
CA TYR A 190 -12.16 17.96 11.97
C TYR A 190 -10.95 18.58 11.29
N PHE A 191 -10.39 17.92 10.29
CA PHE A 191 -9.28 18.37 9.43
C PHE A 191 -9.69 18.32 7.95
#